data_f065ab21743fc4692347dff8faf0a3d8
#
_entry.id   f065ab21743fc4692347dff8faf0a3d8
#
_cell.length_a   1.000
_cell.length_b   1.000
_cell.length_c   1.000
_cell.angle_alpha   90.00
_cell.angle_beta   90.00
_cell.angle_gamma   90.00
#
_symmetry.space_group_name_H-M   'P 1'
#
loop_
_entity.id
_entity.type
_entity.pdbx_description
1 polymer ?
#
loop_
_entity_poly.entity_id
_entity_poly.type
_entity_poly.pdbx_seq_one_letter_code
_entity_poly.pdbx_strand_id
1 'polypeptide(L)'
;VPEKAAMFLFTVDEVNKQTIEVLSRVAALISLPPDHVSCQSRGESFFYYNINQPEELWRHQVMICDFSGTAMKLLMFEMNHHTRPVTVIVREDTYPEIARRLPPEEEPGESEKQRMDERFAAVLERVCSGKIIDTIYLIGDGFEGDWYTRSLPVLCRGRRVFQGNNLYSKGACYGARAKQQPGENGQNYVYLGKDMLKANIGLEASFRGQDSYFALLDAGVNWYDARRECDFLLNEDHSFSLRITPLTGREVKEVAVTL
;
A
#
# COMPACT_ATOMS: atom_id res chain seq x y z
N VAL A 1 3.24 17.19 22.84
CA VAL A 1 3.54 15.85 22.31
C VAL A 1 3.28 14.87 23.44
N PRO A 2 2.53 13.79 23.23
CA PRO A 2 2.31 12.81 24.29
C PRO A 2 3.66 12.13 24.64
N GLU A 3 4.21 12.43 25.79
CA GLU A 3 5.48 11.86 26.29
C GLU A 3 5.45 10.34 26.42
N LYS A 4 4.27 9.73 26.25
CA LYS A 4 4.04 8.28 26.39
C LYS A 4 3.70 7.57 25.08
N ALA A 5 3.75 8.25 23.93
CA ALA A 5 3.50 7.58 22.66
C ALA A 5 4.70 6.71 22.30
N ALA A 6 4.44 5.43 22.12
CA ALA A 6 5.47 4.45 21.80
C ALA A 6 5.97 4.57 20.35
N MET A 7 5.17 5.16 19.44
CA MET A 7 5.51 5.35 18.04
C MET A 7 4.66 6.47 17.42
N PHE A 8 5.26 7.23 16.50
CA PHE A 8 4.61 8.23 15.64
C PHE A 8 4.67 7.73 14.20
N LEU A 9 3.53 7.46 13.61
CA LEU A 9 3.44 6.96 12.24
C LEU A 9 2.74 7.99 11.36
N PHE A 10 3.49 8.53 10.41
CA PHE A 10 2.98 9.48 9.42
C PHE A 10 2.42 8.74 8.20
N THR A 11 1.17 9.03 7.85
CA THR A 11 0.57 8.52 6.59
C THR A 11 0.72 9.60 5.51
N VAL A 12 1.30 9.22 4.38
CA VAL A 12 1.59 10.11 3.25
C VAL A 12 1.02 9.54 1.95
N ASP A 13 0.84 10.39 0.95
CA ASP A 13 0.36 9.94 -0.37
C ASP A 13 1.40 9.05 -1.04
N GLU A 14 2.65 9.47 -1.00
CA GLU A 14 3.76 8.78 -1.62
C GLU A 14 4.98 8.79 -0.69
N VAL A 15 5.56 7.62 -0.46
CA VAL A 15 6.80 7.46 0.28
C VAL A 15 7.96 7.56 -0.70
N ASN A 16 8.64 8.71 -0.68
CA ASN A 16 9.84 8.97 -1.47
C ASN A 16 10.90 9.69 -0.62
N LYS A 17 12.11 9.83 -1.16
CA LYS A 17 13.22 10.44 -0.45
C LYS A 17 12.91 11.84 0.09
N GLN A 18 12.26 12.67 -0.74
CA GLN A 18 11.90 14.04 -0.35
C GLN A 18 10.90 14.05 0.81
N THR A 19 9.86 13.21 0.75
CA THR A 19 8.87 13.07 1.82
C THR A 19 9.52 12.63 3.13
N ILE A 20 10.42 11.64 3.07
CA ILE A 20 11.15 11.15 4.25
C ILE A 20 12.03 12.26 4.85
N GLU A 21 12.75 13.01 4.01
CA GLU A 21 13.57 14.14 4.48
C GLU A 21 12.74 15.23 5.14
N VAL A 22 11.59 15.59 4.56
CA VAL A 22 10.67 16.59 5.14
C VAL A 22 10.13 16.11 6.48
N LEU A 23 9.64 14.87 6.55
CA LEU A 23 9.11 14.28 7.79
C LEU A 23 10.17 14.19 8.88
N SER A 24 11.40 13.82 8.53
CA SER A 24 12.51 13.78 9.48
C SER A 24 12.82 15.15 10.07
N ARG A 25 12.78 16.21 9.24
CA ARG A 25 12.95 17.60 9.71
C ARG A 25 11.78 18.04 10.61
N VAL A 26 10.55 17.74 10.23
CA VAL A 26 9.36 18.04 11.05
C VAL A 26 9.46 17.31 12.40
N ALA A 27 9.80 16.04 12.40
CA ALA A 27 9.98 15.25 13.62
C ALA A 27 11.04 15.85 14.55
N ALA A 28 12.18 16.29 13.98
CA ALA A 28 13.24 16.94 14.73
C ALA A 28 12.78 18.30 15.33
N LEU A 29 12.06 19.10 14.57
CA LEU A 29 11.53 20.40 15.02
C LEU A 29 10.56 20.28 16.20
N ILE A 30 9.79 19.20 16.26
CA ILE A 30 8.86 18.93 17.37
C ILE A 30 9.43 17.95 18.41
N SER A 31 10.76 17.74 18.36
CA SER A 31 11.52 16.93 19.33
C SER A 31 11.01 15.47 19.47
N LEU A 32 10.61 14.85 18.36
CA LEU A 32 10.31 13.41 18.36
C LEU A 32 11.60 12.59 18.28
N PRO A 33 11.74 11.51 19.07
CA PRO A 33 12.87 10.59 18.96
C PRO A 33 12.87 9.92 17.58
N PRO A 34 14.00 9.93 16.83
CA PRO A 34 14.03 9.38 15.45
C PRO A 34 13.64 7.90 15.35
N ASP A 35 13.99 7.11 16.33
CA ASP A 35 13.67 5.67 16.45
C ASP A 35 12.19 5.38 16.75
N HIS A 36 11.44 6.41 17.17
CA HIS A 36 9.99 6.33 17.38
C HIS A 36 9.19 6.91 16.21
N VAL A 37 9.83 7.34 15.14
CA VAL A 37 9.18 7.96 13.98
C VAL A 37 9.26 7.03 12.78
N SER A 38 8.14 6.81 12.11
CA SER A 38 8.06 6.07 10.87
C SER A 38 7.07 6.71 9.91
N CYS A 39 7.14 6.37 8.64
CA CYS A 39 6.14 6.76 7.66
C CYS A 39 5.63 5.55 6.89
N GLN A 40 4.46 5.66 6.32
CA GLN A 40 3.88 4.68 5.41
C GLN A 40 2.94 5.35 4.42
N SER A 41 2.70 4.69 3.29
CA SER A 41 1.74 5.19 2.30
C SER A 41 0.28 5.06 2.78
N ARG A 42 -0.63 5.80 2.13
CA ARG A 42 -2.08 5.60 2.34
C ARG A 42 -2.49 4.17 2.03
N GLY A 43 -1.91 3.57 0.98
CA GLY A 43 -2.18 2.18 0.62
C GLY A 43 -1.76 1.20 1.72
N GLU A 44 -0.58 1.38 2.31
CA GLU A 44 -0.12 0.57 3.44
C GLU A 44 -1.00 0.78 4.68
N SER A 45 -1.38 2.02 4.97
CA SER A 45 -2.32 2.33 6.07
C SER A 45 -3.65 1.61 5.88
N PHE A 46 -4.19 1.64 4.66
CA PHE A 46 -5.44 0.95 4.39
C PHE A 46 -5.28 -0.58 4.45
N PHE A 47 -4.16 -1.12 4.01
CA PHE A 47 -3.87 -2.54 4.18
C PHE A 47 -3.97 -2.97 5.65
N TYR A 48 -3.32 -2.24 6.57
CA TYR A 48 -3.42 -2.52 8.02
C TYR A 48 -4.84 -2.33 8.56
N TYR A 49 -5.58 -1.34 8.07
CA TYR A 49 -6.99 -1.21 8.41
C TYR A 49 -7.77 -2.46 8.00
N ASN A 50 -7.59 -2.88 6.76
CA ASN A 50 -8.38 -3.92 6.12
C ASN A 50 -8.18 -5.29 6.76
N ILE A 51 -6.94 -5.71 7.02
CA ILE A 51 -6.64 -7.01 7.65
C ILE A 51 -7.09 -7.11 9.12
N ASN A 52 -7.43 -5.98 9.75
CA ASN A 52 -8.00 -5.90 11.09
C ASN A 52 -9.54 -5.84 11.09
N GLN A 53 -10.18 -5.95 9.92
CA GLN A 53 -11.64 -6.10 9.78
C GLN A 53 -12.01 -7.58 9.69
N PRO A 54 -13.32 -7.93 9.85
CA PRO A 54 -13.80 -9.29 9.60
C PRO A 54 -13.39 -9.79 8.19
N GLU A 55 -12.90 -11.02 8.10
CA GLU A 55 -12.32 -11.59 6.85
C GLU A 55 -13.32 -11.57 5.69
N GLU A 56 -14.61 -11.69 5.95
CA GLU A 56 -15.65 -11.63 4.92
C GLU A 56 -15.72 -10.29 4.17
N LEU A 57 -15.08 -9.23 4.69
CA LEU A 57 -15.02 -7.92 4.04
C LEU A 57 -13.86 -7.78 3.06
N TRP A 58 -12.90 -8.72 3.08
CA TRP A 58 -11.67 -8.57 2.30
C TRP A 58 -11.05 -9.90 1.81
N ARG A 59 -11.84 -10.96 1.77
CA ARG A 59 -11.36 -12.30 1.38
C ARG A 59 -10.81 -12.36 -0.04
N HIS A 60 -11.40 -11.62 -1.00
CA HIS A 60 -10.99 -11.65 -2.41
C HIS A 60 -10.36 -10.31 -2.81
N GLN A 61 -11.18 -9.36 -3.16
CA GLN A 61 -10.71 -8.03 -3.55
C GLN A 61 -11.45 -6.94 -2.77
N VAL A 62 -10.73 -5.87 -2.48
CA VAL A 62 -11.27 -4.65 -1.88
C VAL A 62 -10.89 -3.46 -2.74
N MET A 63 -11.81 -2.55 -2.95
CA MET A 63 -11.58 -1.33 -3.71
C MET A 63 -11.75 -0.10 -2.83
N ILE A 64 -10.87 0.86 -2.98
CA ILE A 64 -11.06 2.22 -2.49
C ILE A 64 -11.33 3.12 -3.68
N CYS A 65 -12.37 3.94 -3.58
CA CYS A 65 -12.58 5.11 -4.40
C CYS A 65 -12.17 6.32 -3.55
N ASP A 66 -11.02 6.92 -3.83
CA ASP A 66 -10.50 8.09 -3.12
C ASP A 66 -10.71 9.35 -3.96
N PHE A 67 -11.58 10.21 -3.49
CA PHE A 67 -11.89 11.50 -4.10
C PHE A 67 -11.52 12.66 -3.18
N SER A 68 -10.39 12.54 -2.49
CA SER A 68 -9.82 13.61 -1.67
C SER A 68 -9.13 14.69 -2.50
N GLY A 69 -8.63 14.33 -3.69
CA GLY A 69 -7.93 15.23 -4.61
C GLY A 69 -8.82 15.82 -5.71
N THR A 70 -8.17 16.35 -6.74
CA THR A 70 -8.84 16.92 -7.92
C THR A 70 -9.42 15.87 -8.86
N ALA A 71 -8.88 14.65 -8.87
CA ALA A 71 -9.34 13.54 -9.68
C ALA A 71 -9.59 12.30 -8.81
N MET A 72 -10.50 11.45 -9.26
CA MET A 72 -10.79 10.17 -8.62
C MET A 72 -9.61 9.22 -8.75
N LYS A 73 -9.17 8.63 -7.63
CA LYS A 73 -8.22 7.52 -7.59
C LYS A 73 -8.93 6.25 -7.17
N LEU A 74 -8.65 5.15 -7.86
CA LEU A 74 -9.11 3.83 -7.46
C LEU A 74 -7.91 2.99 -7.04
N LEU A 75 -7.96 2.47 -5.83
CA LEU A 75 -6.97 1.51 -5.33
C LEU A 75 -7.66 0.15 -5.22
N MET A 76 -7.12 -0.84 -5.94
CA MET A 76 -7.60 -2.21 -5.89
C MET A 76 -6.63 -3.06 -5.10
N PHE A 77 -7.10 -3.69 -4.05
CA PHE A 77 -6.37 -4.65 -3.21
C PHE A 77 -6.80 -6.06 -3.57
N GLU A 78 -5.87 -6.87 -4.01
CA GLU A 78 -6.09 -8.24 -4.44
C GLU A 78 -5.36 -9.21 -3.51
N MET A 79 -6.10 -10.11 -2.87
CA MET A 79 -5.55 -11.12 -1.96
C MET A 79 -5.11 -12.34 -2.75
N ASN A 80 -3.81 -12.60 -2.79
CA ASN A 80 -3.25 -13.80 -3.42
C ASN A 80 -3.06 -14.92 -2.39
N HIS A 81 -4.04 -15.77 -2.27
CA HIS A 81 -4.02 -16.91 -1.34
C HIS A 81 -3.15 -18.10 -1.80
N HIS A 82 -2.53 -18.03 -2.98
CA HIS A 82 -1.61 -19.05 -3.49
C HIS A 82 -0.20 -18.95 -2.91
N THR A 83 0.10 -17.84 -2.23
CA THR A 83 1.39 -17.62 -1.58
C THR A 83 1.32 -17.83 -0.07
N ARG A 84 2.46 -18.14 0.55
CA ARG A 84 2.62 -18.20 2.01
C ARG A 84 3.87 -17.41 2.39
N PRO A 85 3.73 -16.26 3.05
CA PRO A 85 2.51 -15.58 3.47
C PRO A 85 1.61 -15.15 2.30
N VAL A 86 0.34 -14.85 2.56
CA VAL A 86 -0.61 -14.33 1.57
C VAL A 86 -0.13 -12.96 1.11
N THR A 87 0.04 -12.78 -0.19
CA THR A 87 0.45 -11.48 -0.73
C THR A 87 -0.76 -10.61 -1.09
N VAL A 88 -0.73 -9.35 -0.67
CA VAL A 88 -1.74 -8.35 -1.00
C VAL A 88 -1.17 -7.41 -2.04
N ILE A 89 -1.61 -7.58 -3.28
CA ILE A 89 -1.15 -6.78 -4.42
C ILE A 89 -2.04 -5.56 -4.55
N VAL A 90 -1.43 -4.38 -4.64
CA VAL A 90 -2.16 -3.11 -4.78
C VAL A 90 -1.90 -2.50 -6.15
N ARG A 91 -3.00 -2.17 -6.83
CA ARG A 91 -2.99 -1.41 -8.09
C ARG A 91 -3.72 -0.10 -7.86
N GLU A 92 -3.16 0.98 -8.36
CA GLU A 92 -3.71 2.32 -8.25
C GLU A 92 -3.81 2.92 -9.65
N ASP A 93 -5.02 3.39 -9.98
CA ASP A 93 -5.32 4.08 -11.22
C ASP A 93 -5.98 5.43 -10.91
N THR A 94 -5.63 6.47 -11.68
CA THR A 94 -6.25 7.79 -11.58
C THR A 94 -7.17 8.03 -12.76
N TYR A 95 -8.36 8.56 -12.50
CA TYR A 95 -9.41 8.81 -13.47
C TYR A 95 -9.67 10.31 -13.60
N PRO A 96 -8.92 11.01 -14.45
CA PRO A 96 -9.05 12.46 -14.62
C PRO A 96 -10.38 12.88 -15.22
N GLU A 97 -11.12 11.96 -15.85
CA GLU A 97 -12.48 12.19 -16.34
C GLU A 97 -13.51 12.35 -15.22
N ILE A 98 -13.18 11.90 -13.99
CA ILE A 98 -13.98 12.13 -12.78
C ILE A 98 -13.20 13.12 -11.92
N ALA A 99 -13.38 14.40 -12.20
CA ALA A 99 -12.59 15.47 -11.60
C ALA A 99 -13.47 16.55 -10.98
N ARG A 100 -12.92 17.22 -9.97
CA ARG A 100 -13.49 18.38 -9.31
C ARG A 100 -12.46 19.50 -9.16
N ARG A 101 -12.92 20.73 -8.96
CA ARG A 101 -12.04 21.86 -8.65
C ARG A 101 -11.74 21.92 -7.16
N LEU A 102 -10.51 22.31 -6.81
CA LEU A 102 -10.09 22.53 -5.44
C LEU A 102 -9.34 23.89 -5.33
N PRO A 103 -9.69 24.76 -4.35
CA PRO A 103 -10.88 24.64 -3.50
C PRO A 103 -12.16 24.74 -4.31
N PRO A 104 -13.28 24.22 -3.82
CA PRO A 104 -14.56 24.38 -4.50
C PRO A 104 -14.96 25.87 -4.46
N GLU A 105 -14.86 26.57 -5.59
CA GLU A 105 -15.25 27.97 -5.71
C GLU A 105 -16.77 28.13 -5.72
N GLU A 106 -17.47 27.15 -6.31
CA GLU A 106 -18.92 27.05 -6.39
C GLU A 106 -19.31 25.57 -6.36
N GLU A 107 -20.51 25.28 -5.85
CA GLU A 107 -21.07 23.94 -5.98
C GLU A 107 -21.27 23.59 -7.47
N PRO A 108 -20.89 22.37 -7.93
CA PRO A 108 -21.10 21.97 -9.29
C PRO A 108 -22.60 21.97 -9.63
N GLY A 109 -22.95 22.53 -10.79
CA GLY A 109 -24.32 22.55 -11.25
C GLY A 109 -24.86 21.13 -11.53
N GLU A 110 -26.18 20.96 -11.50
CA GLU A 110 -26.84 19.64 -11.68
C GLU A 110 -26.38 18.89 -12.95
N SER A 111 -26.14 19.58 -14.05
CA SER A 111 -25.68 18.96 -15.29
C SER A 111 -24.20 18.48 -15.19
N GLU A 112 -23.39 19.09 -14.34
CA GLU A 112 -22.03 18.68 -14.08
C GLU A 112 -21.99 17.47 -13.13
N LYS A 113 -22.79 17.50 -12.07
CA LYS A 113 -23.00 16.37 -11.15
C LYS A 113 -23.47 15.12 -11.92
N GLN A 114 -24.46 15.28 -12.81
CA GLN A 114 -24.97 14.17 -13.61
C GLN A 114 -23.90 13.59 -14.55
N ARG A 115 -23.12 14.43 -15.24
CA ARG A 115 -22.03 13.96 -16.11
C ARG A 115 -20.93 13.24 -15.32
N MET A 116 -20.60 13.73 -14.13
CA MET A 116 -19.63 13.11 -13.24
C MET A 116 -20.11 11.74 -12.76
N ASP A 117 -21.38 11.61 -12.37
CA ASP A 117 -22.02 10.36 -11.98
C ASP A 117 -22.06 9.33 -13.13
N GLU A 118 -22.42 9.76 -14.34
CA GLU A 118 -22.40 8.90 -15.53
C GLU A 118 -21.01 8.33 -15.82
N ARG A 119 -19.97 9.18 -15.72
CA ARG A 119 -18.57 8.76 -15.91
C ARG A 119 -18.14 7.79 -14.81
N PHE A 120 -18.51 8.09 -13.56
CA PHE A 120 -18.18 7.24 -12.43
C PHE A 120 -18.85 5.86 -12.56
N ALA A 121 -20.13 5.80 -12.90
CA ALA A 121 -20.83 4.55 -13.17
C ALA A 121 -20.15 3.72 -14.27
N ALA A 122 -19.77 4.35 -15.39
CA ALA A 122 -19.08 3.68 -16.49
C ALA A 122 -17.69 3.14 -16.09
N VAL A 123 -16.94 3.89 -15.29
CA VAL A 123 -15.65 3.44 -14.73
C VAL A 123 -15.86 2.24 -13.82
N LEU A 124 -16.83 2.30 -12.91
CA LEU A 124 -17.15 1.21 -11.99
C LEU A 124 -17.55 -0.07 -12.75
N GLU A 125 -18.41 0.02 -13.76
CA GLU A 125 -18.79 -1.14 -14.58
C GLU A 125 -17.59 -1.79 -15.24
N ARG A 126 -16.68 -1.00 -15.81
CA ARG A 126 -15.44 -1.49 -16.42
C ARG A 126 -14.50 -2.12 -15.40
N VAL A 127 -14.24 -1.45 -14.30
CA VAL A 127 -13.24 -1.87 -13.28
C VAL A 127 -13.73 -3.08 -12.49
N CYS A 128 -15.02 -3.19 -12.21
CA CYS A 128 -15.60 -4.28 -11.45
C CYS A 128 -15.95 -5.51 -12.31
N SER A 129 -15.92 -5.39 -13.65
CA SER A 129 -16.27 -6.50 -14.55
C SER A 129 -15.37 -7.72 -14.34
N GLY A 130 -16.00 -8.89 -14.15
CA GLY A 130 -15.29 -10.17 -13.98
C GLY A 130 -14.51 -10.32 -12.69
N LYS A 131 -14.70 -9.41 -11.73
CA LYS A 131 -13.98 -9.46 -10.42
C LYS A 131 -14.94 -9.73 -9.27
N ILE A 132 -14.44 -10.45 -8.27
CA ILE A 132 -15.12 -10.65 -6.99
C ILE A 132 -14.58 -9.60 -6.02
N ILE A 133 -15.36 -8.54 -5.83
CA ILE A 133 -15.03 -7.44 -4.91
C ILE A 133 -15.95 -7.57 -3.71
N ASP A 134 -15.38 -7.81 -2.53
CA ASP A 134 -16.15 -8.00 -1.29
C ASP A 134 -16.66 -6.66 -0.78
N THR A 135 -15.81 -5.62 -0.85
CA THR A 135 -16.10 -4.31 -0.27
C THR A 135 -15.54 -3.18 -1.12
N ILE A 136 -16.31 -2.09 -1.19
CA ILE A 136 -15.86 -0.80 -1.74
C ILE A 136 -15.91 0.24 -0.62
N TYR A 137 -14.84 1.01 -0.48
CA TYR A 137 -14.77 2.16 0.41
C TYR A 137 -14.75 3.46 -0.38
N LEU A 138 -15.63 4.39 -0.03
CA LEU A 138 -15.68 5.75 -0.58
C LEU A 138 -15.00 6.68 0.43
N ILE A 139 -13.95 7.37 -0.01
CA ILE A 139 -13.12 8.23 0.84
C ILE A 139 -12.96 9.60 0.18
N GLY A 140 -12.92 10.61 1.01
CA GLY A 140 -12.69 12.00 0.59
C GLY A 140 -13.97 12.81 0.53
N ASP A 141 -13.77 14.12 0.68
CA ASP A 141 -14.81 15.14 0.66
C ASP A 141 -15.49 15.28 -0.73
N GLY A 142 -14.88 14.75 -1.79
CA GLY A 142 -15.51 14.64 -3.11
C GLY A 142 -16.74 13.74 -3.14
N PHE A 143 -16.96 12.91 -2.12
CA PHE A 143 -18.18 12.11 -1.94
C PHE A 143 -19.21 12.79 -1.02
N GLU A 144 -18.98 14.03 -0.62
CA GLU A 144 -20.01 14.79 0.07
C GLU A 144 -21.17 15.12 -0.88
N GLY A 145 -22.38 15.12 -0.34
CA GLY A 145 -23.61 15.29 -1.12
C GLY A 145 -24.12 13.99 -1.76
N ASP A 146 -25.03 14.14 -2.72
CA ASP A 146 -25.83 13.07 -3.33
C ASP A 146 -25.63 12.92 -4.84
N TRP A 147 -24.50 13.38 -5.39
CA TRP A 147 -24.26 13.44 -6.82
C TRP A 147 -24.12 12.06 -7.51
N TYR A 148 -23.80 10.98 -6.78
CA TYR A 148 -23.51 9.64 -7.33
C TYR A 148 -24.71 8.67 -7.25
N THR A 149 -25.91 9.16 -7.53
CA THR A 149 -27.16 8.38 -7.46
C THR A 149 -27.24 7.26 -8.50
N ARG A 150 -26.73 7.46 -9.73
CA ARG A 150 -26.65 6.44 -10.78
C ARG A 150 -25.58 5.40 -10.52
N SER A 151 -24.45 5.82 -9.93
CA SER A 151 -23.34 4.95 -9.58
C SER A 151 -23.67 4.05 -8.38
N LEU A 152 -24.56 4.47 -7.51
CA LEU A 152 -24.89 3.75 -6.26
C LEU A 152 -25.40 2.31 -6.50
N PRO A 153 -26.31 2.02 -7.44
CA PRO A 153 -26.69 0.64 -7.77
C PRO A 153 -25.53 -0.20 -8.31
N VAL A 154 -24.59 0.41 -9.04
CA VAL A 154 -23.39 -0.28 -9.56
C VAL A 154 -22.42 -0.58 -8.41
N LEU A 155 -22.21 0.38 -7.50
CA LEU A 155 -21.41 0.22 -6.29
C LEU A 155 -21.91 -0.93 -5.43
N CYS A 156 -23.22 -0.99 -5.16
CA CYS A 156 -23.84 -1.94 -4.23
C CYS A 156 -24.12 -3.32 -4.84
N ARG A 157 -23.81 -3.56 -6.13
CA ARG A 157 -24.15 -4.81 -6.81
C ARG A 157 -23.32 -6.00 -6.27
N GLY A 158 -23.91 -6.77 -5.35
CA GLY A 158 -23.32 -7.99 -4.81
C GLY A 158 -22.11 -7.77 -3.86
N ARG A 159 -21.97 -6.57 -3.30
CA ARG A 159 -20.85 -6.19 -2.41
C ARG A 159 -21.29 -5.18 -1.36
N ARG A 160 -20.45 -4.99 -0.35
CA ARG A 160 -20.68 -3.98 0.67
C ARG A 160 -20.02 -2.66 0.28
N VAL A 161 -20.67 -1.55 0.61
CA VAL A 161 -20.15 -0.20 0.35
C VAL A 161 -20.14 0.58 1.66
N PHE A 162 -19.00 1.17 1.98
CA PHE A 162 -18.83 2.01 3.16
C PHE A 162 -18.29 3.37 2.75
N GLN A 163 -18.78 4.41 3.41
CA GLN A 163 -18.22 5.75 3.30
C GLN A 163 -17.57 6.14 4.63
N GLY A 164 -16.37 6.72 4.59
CA GLY A 164 -15.71 7.14 5.81
C GLY A 164 -14.37 7.83 5.57
N ASN A 165 -14.02 8.76 6.47
CA ASN A 165 -12.86 9.64 6.29
C ASN A 165 -11.66 9.28 7.19
N ASN A 166 -11.79 8.34 8.14
CA ASN A 166 -10.73 8.03 9.11
C ASN A 166 -10.07 6.67 8.93
N LEU A 167 -10.24 6.03 7.77
CA LEU A 167 -9.71 4.70 7.49
C LEU A 167 -8.18 4.67 7.52
N TYR A 168 -7.55 5.69 6.92
CA TYR A 168 -6.10 5.81 6.91
C TYR A 168 -5.52 6.03 8.30
N SER A 169 -6.14 6.88 9.13
CA SER A 169 -5.68 7.12 10.50
C SER A 169 -5.79 5.88 11.39
N LYS A 170 -6.91 5.15 11.28
CA LYS A 170 -7.08 3.87 11.98
C LYS A 170 -6.08 2.84 11.51
N GLY A 171 -5.87 2.74 10.20
CA GLY A 171 -4.89 1.85 9.61
C GLY A 171 -3.47 2.18 10.05
N ALA A 172 -3.13 3.47 10.17
CA ALA A 172 -1.84 3.91 10.71
C ALA A 172 -1.63 3.45 12.15
N CYS A 173 -2.68 3.51 12.99
CA CYS A 173 -2.60 2.98 14.36
C CYS A 173 -2.36 1.46 14.37
N TYR A 174 -3.04 0.69 13.52
CA TYR A 174 -2.79 -0.74 13.38
C TYR A 174 -1.38 -1.03 12.84
N GLY A 175 -0.90 -0.25 11.86
CA GLY A 175 0.45 -0.37 11.32
C GLY A 175 1.52 -0.07 12.36
N ALA A 176 1.35 0.98 13.17
CA ALA A 176 2.25 1.30 14.28
C ALA A 176 2.33 0.15 15.29
N ARG A 177 1.18 -0.44 15.65
CA ARG A 177 1.14 -1.61 16.52
C ARG A 177 1.86 -2.82 15.92
N ALA A 178 1.63 -3.11 14.65
CA ALA A 178 2.25 -4.24 13.96
C ALA A 178 3.79 -4.08 13.88
N LYS A 179 4.29 -2.86 13.68
CA LYS A 179 5.73 -2.56 13.65
C LYS A 179 6.38 -2.71 15.04
N GLN A 180 5.64 -2.46 16.11
CA GLN A 180 6.15 -2.60 17.50
C GLN A 180 6.07 -4.03 18.03
N GLN A 181 5.10 -4.80 17.57
CA GLN A 181 4.83 -6.18 18.01
C GLN A 181 4.81 -7.10 16.77
N PRO A 182 5.96 -7.34 16.12
CA PRO A 182 6.02 -8.25 15.00
C PRO A 182 5.65 -9.65 15.48
N GLY A 183 4.57 -10.19 14.96
CA GLY A 183 4.13 -11.56 15.24
C GLY A 183 2.67 -11.74 15.64
N GLU A 184 1.95 -10.72 16.11
CA GLU A 184 0.57 -10.93 16.58
C GLU A 184 -0.49 -10.99 15.47
N ASN A 185 -0.40 -10.20 14.38
CA ASN A 185 -1.42 -10.20 13.32
C ASN A 185 -0.91 -10.01 11.88
N GLY A 186 0.38 -9.74 11.67
CA GLY A 186 0.93 -9.38 10.35
C GLY A 186 1.71 -10.49 9.63
N GLN A 187 2.08 -11.57 10.30
CA GLN A 187 2.96 -12.60 9.72
C GLN A 187 2.34 -13.41 8.57
N ASN A 188 1.02 -13.42 8.46
CA ASN A 188 0.33 -14.19 7.44
C ASN A 188 0.10 -13.43 6.12
N TYR A 189 0.37 -12.11 6.10
CA TYR A 189 0.09 -11.23 4.97
C TYR A 189 1.27 -10.33 4.67
N VAL A 190 1.59 -10.19 3.38
CA VAL A 190 2.62 -9.27 2.88
C VAL A 190 1.98 -8.25 1.95
N TYR A 191 2.11 -6.97 2.29
CA TYR A 191 1.67 -5.87 1.46
C TYR A 191 2.68 -5.60 0.35
N LEU A 192 2.21 -5.52 -0.90
CA LEU A 192 3.03 -5.24 -2.08
C LEU A 192 2.57 -3.97 -2.80
N GLY A 193 2.72 -2.84 -2.15
CA GLY A 193 2.49 -1.52 -2.73
C GLY A 193 3.64 -1.05 -3.62
N LYS A 194 3.56 0.21 -4.07
CA LYS A 194 4.60 0.85 -4.91
C LYS A 194 5.92 1.04 -4.16
N ASP A 195 5.83 1.23 -2.87
CA ASP A 195 6.89 1.51 -1.90
C ASP A 195 7.55 0.26 -1.30
N MET A 196 7.13 -0.94 -1.74
CA MET A 196 7.66 -2.21 -1.25
C MET A 196 8.57 -2.90 -2.25
N LEU A 197 9.57 -3.62 -1.76
CA LEU A 197 10.32 -4.58 -2.57
C LEU A 197 9.38 -5.70 -3.02
N LYS A 198 9.39 -5.98 -4.32
CA LYS A 198 8.53 -7.00 -4.95
C LYS A 198 9.24 -8.32 -5.20
N ALA A 199 10.47 -8.44 -4.73
CA ALA A 199 11.30 -9.61 -4.91
C ALA A 199 12.12 -9.88 -3.66
N ASN A 200 12.38 -11.15 -3.37
CA ASN A 200 13.42 -11.56 -2.44
C ASN A 200 14.78 -11.45 -3.14
N ILE A 201 15.77 -10.93 -2.44
CA ILE A 201 17.14 -10.80 -2.92
C ILE A 201 18.04 -11.60 -2.00
N GLY A 202 18.88 -12.44 -2.58
CA GLY A 202 19.85 -13.24 -1.84
C GLY A 202 20.98 -13.69 -2.74
N LEU A 203 21.85 -14.51 -2.20
CA LEU A 203 22.97 -15.12 -2.91
C LEU A 203 23.18 -16.56 -2.43
N GLU A 204 23.91 -17.33 -3.22
CA GLU A 204 24.40 -18.64 -2.78
C GLU A 204 25.76 -18.46 -2.13
N ALA A 205 25.91 -18.94 -0.92
CA ALA A 205 27.13 -18.86 -0.14
C ALA A 205 27.44 -20.19 0.52
N SER A 206 28.73 -20.50 0.63
CA SER A 206 29.18 -21.68 1.38
C SER A 206 29.34 -21.36 2.84
N PHE A 207 28.61 -22.06 3.69
CA PHE A 207 28.76 -21.96 5.14
C PHE A 207 29.16 -23.31 5.72
N ARG A 208 30.34 -23.37 6.34
CA ARG A 208 30.93 -24.61 6.89
C ARG A 208 31.04 -25.75 5.87
N GLY A 209 31.34 -25.41 4.60
CA GLY A 209 31.49 -26.39 3.52
C GLY A 209 30.17 -26.88 2.92
N GLN A 210 29.05 -26.26 3.23
CA GLN A 210 27.75 -26.53 2.62
C GLN A 210 27.26 -25.28 1.90
N ASP A 211 26.97 -25.46 0.62
CA ASP A 211 26.37 -24.38 -0.18
C ASP A 211 24.87 -24.22 0.17
N SER A 212 24.48 -23.01 0.46
CA SER A 212 23.11 -22.66 0.83
C SER A 212 22.73 -21.29 0.33
N TYR A 213 21.41 -21.11 0.10
CA TYR A 213 20.87 -19.79 -0.20
C TYR A 213 20.88 -18.91 1.05
N PHE A 214 21.48 -17.74 0.91
CA PHE A 214 21.51 -16.73 1.97
C PHE A 214 20.62 -15.56 1.58
N ALA A 215 19.52 -15.37 2.33
CA ALA A 215 18.58 -14.27 2.12
C ALA A 215 19.18 -12.96 2.61
N LEU A 216 19.23 -11.96 1.75
CA LEU A 216 19.68 -10.60 2.06
C LEU A 216 18.53 -9.69 2.37
N LEU A 217 17.55 -9.61 1.47
CA LEU A 217 16.38 -8.75 1.59
C LEU A 217 15.12 -9.54 1.23
N ASP A 218 14.09 -9.37 2.03
CA ASP A 218 12.79 -10.00 1.80
C ASP A 218 11.83 -9.06 1.04
N ALA A 219 11.03 -9.63 0.18
CA ALA A 219 9.93 -8.91 -0.44
C ALA A 219 8.90 -8.47 0.60
N GLY A 220 8.25 -7.32 0.35
CA GLY A 220 7.31 -6.72 1.30
C GLY A 220 7.96 -5.81 2.34
N VAL A 221 9.29 -5.63 2.27
CA VAL A 221 9.99 -4.60 3.05
C VAL A 221 9.94 -3.28 2.29
N ASN A 222 9.75 -2.18 2.99
CA ASN A 222 9.84 -0.85 2.38
C ASN A 222 11.23 -0.62 1.79
N TRP A 223 11.30 -0.09 0.57
CA TRP A 223 12.57 0.11 -0.13
C TRP A 223 13.55 1.00 0.65
N TYR A 224 13.07 1.95 1.45
CA TYR A 224 13.88 2.85 2.25
C TYR A 224 14.39 2.22 3.56
N ASP A 225 13.76 1.12 4.01
CA ASP A 225 14.21 0.31 5.15
C ASP A 225 15.01 -0.93 4.70
N ALA A 226 15.02 -1.21 3.39
CA ALA A 226 15.66 -2.38 2.80
C ALA A 226 17.18 -2.23 2.82
N ARG A 227 17.79 -2.52 3.96
CA ARG A 227 19.23 -2.45 4.19
C ARG A 227 19.70 -3.67 4.95
N ARG A 228 20.80 -4.26 4.50
CA ARG A 228 21.50 -5.32 5.20
C ARG A 228 23.01 -5.16 5.06
N GLU A 229 23.72 -5.30 6.14
CA GLU A 229 25.17 -5.34 6.18
C GLU A 229 25.60 -6.75 6.52
N CYS A 230 26.50 -7.33 5.73
CA CYS A 230 26.99 -8.70 5.90
C CYS A 230 28.44 -8.77 5.44
N ASP A 231 29.22 -9.55 6.14
CA ASP A 231 30.62 -9.84 5.77
C ASP A 231 30.68 -11.19 5.06
N PHE A 232 31.29 -11.20 3.87
CA PHE A 232 31.53 -12.40 3.07
C PHE A 232 33.00 -12.51 2.68
N LEU A 233 33.50 -13.75 2.63
CA LEU A 233 34.75 -14.05 1.98
C LEU A 233 34.48 -14.33 0.50
N LEU A 234 35.12 -13.59 -0.39
CA LEU A 234 35.03 -13.78 -1.81
C LEU A 234 36.13 -14.71 -2.33
N ASN A 235 35.85 -15.36 -3.45
CA ASN A 235 36.84 -16.12 -4.19
C ASN A 235 37.88 -15.18 -4.87
N GLU A 236 38.89 -15.73 -5.53
CA GLU A 236 39.98 -14.98 -6.17
C GLU A 236 39.52 -14.01 -7.26
N ASP A 237 38.37 -14.26 -7.88
CA ASP A 237 37.76 -13.43 -8.94
C ASP A 237 36.98 -12.21 -8.42
N HIS A 238 36.92 -12.03 -7.09
CA HIS A 238 36.23 -10.90 -6.44
C HIS A 238 34.81 -10.65 -6.95
N SER A 239 34.12 -11.72 -7.39
CA SER A 239 32.77 -11.64 -7.93
C SER A 239 31.80 -12.54 -7.17
N PHE A 240 30.52 -12.15 -7.20
CA PHE A 240 29.41 -12.96 -6.69
C PHE A 240 28.14 -12.69 -7.48
N SER A 241 27.16 -13.58 -7.41
CA SER A 241 25.87 -13.41 -8.08
C SER A 241 24.76 -13.18 -7.07
N LEU A 242 23.99 -12.12 -7.29
CA LEU A 242 22.74 -11.88 -6.60
C LEU A 242 21.60 -12.58 -7.32
N ARG A 243 20.80 -13.34 -6.55
CA ARG A 243 19.61 -13.99 -7.04
C ARG A 243 18.38 -13.17 -6.63
N ILE A 244 17.64 -12.67 -7.62
CA ILE A 244 16.43 -11.88 -7.44
C ILE A 244 15.23 -12.76 -7.79
N THR A 245 14.41 -13.08 -6.79
CA THR A 245 13.23 -13.95 -6.92
C THR A 245 11.96 -13.14 -6.71
N PRO A 246 11.24 -12.76 -7.79
CA PRO A 246 10.00 -12.01 -7.67
C PRO A 246 8.91 -12.82 -6.96
N LEU A 247 8.10 -12.17 -6.12
CA LEU A 247 6.89 -12.79 -5.54
C LEU A 247 5.77 -12.94 -6.58
N THR A 248 5.76 -12.06 -7.59
CA THR A 248 4.81 -12.09 -8.69
C THR A 248 5.58 -12.22 -9.99
N GLY A 249 5.51 -13.38 -10.63
CA GLY A 249 6.26 -13.66 -11.85
C GLY A 249 6.94 -15.02 -11.80
N ARG A 250 7.54 -15.45 -12.91
CA ARG A 250 8.16 -16.78 -13.03
C ARG A 250 9.67 -16.75 -13.23
N GLU A 251 10.25 -15.60 -13.55
CA GLU A 251 11.67 -15.54 -13.91
C GLU A 251 12.51 -15.07 -12.71
N VAL A 252 13.33 -15.97 -12.23
CA VAL A 252 14.44 -15.65 -11.31
C VAL A 252 15.52 -14.96 -12.14
N LYS A 253 16.02 -13.83 -11.67
CA LYS A 253 17.14 -13.12 -12.30
C LYS A 253 18.39 -13.30 -11.48
N GLU A 254 19.50 -13.59 -12.17
CA GLU A 254 20.83 -13.56 -11.58
C GLU A 254 21.58 -12.33 -12.07
N VAL A 255 22.15 -11.61 -11.13
CA VAL A 255 22.93 -10.39 -11.41
C VAL A 255 24.33 -10.59 -10.86
N ALA A 256 25.31 -10.68 -11.76
CA ALA A 256 26.72 -10.73 -11.37
C ALA A 256 27.18 -9.35 -10.86
N VAL A 257 27.87 -9.36 -9.73
CA VAL A 257 28.48 -8.18 -9.11
C VAL A 257 29.98 -8.44 -9.00
N THR A 258 30.78 -7.50 -9.49
CA THR A 258 32.26 -7.52 -9.35
C THR A 258 32.65 -6.33 -8.47
N LEU A 259 33.51 -6.55 -7.47
CA LEU A 259 34.04 -5.54 -6.54
C LEU A 259 35.38 -5.01 -7.00
#